data_1aaa3d4d89c4af788983d70754fae55b
#
_entry.id   1aaa3d4d89c4af788983d70754fae55b
#
_cell.length_a   1.000
_cell.length_b   1.000
_cell.length_c   1.000
_cell.angle_alpha   90.00
_cell.angle_beta   90.00
_cell.angle_gamma   90.00
#
_symmetry.space_group_name_H-M   'P 1'
#
loop_
_entity.id
_entity.type
_entity.pdbx_description
1 polymer ?
#
loop_
_entity_poly.entity_id
_entity_poly.type
_entity_poly.pdbx_seq_one_letter_code
_entity_poly.pdbx_strand_id
1 'polypeptide(L)'
;DAHEYKNDPFGLIPVVLGHEGTGEIVKMGKNVKVDTAGKPVKVGDKIVTCMIFKDDPEITMFDLNKKNVGGADVYGLLPDDDVKFNGWFADYIFIRGGKFGSTFFNVSDLDLDSRILIEPCAVLVHAVERAKTTGILKFNSRVVVQGCGPIGLICIAVLHTMGVHNICAVDGNEKRLEFAKRMG
;
A
#
# COMPACT_ATOMS: atom_id res chain seq x y z
N ASP A 1 1.83 -11.88 4.07
CA ASP A 1 2.14 -12.04 5.52
C ASP A 1 1.68 -13.38 6.08
N ALA A 2 0.40 -13.78 5.93
CA ALA A 2 -0.08 -15.07 6.44
C ALA A 2 0.66 -16.28 5.84
N HIS A 3 1.10 -16.18 4.60
CA HIS A 3 1.88 -17.21 3.94
C HIS A 3 3.30 -17.27 4.49
N GLU A 4 3.93 -16.12 4.68
CA GLU A 4 5.26 -16.00 5.29
C GLU A 4 5.28 -16.50 6.73
N TYR A 5 4.30 -16.10 7.54
CA TYR A 5 4.15 -16.55 8.92
C TYR A 5 4.12 -18.07 9.08
N LYS A 6 3.49 -18.77 8.13
CA LYS A 6 3.36 -20.24 8.20
C LYS A 6 4.56 -21.00 7.68
N ASN A 7 5.21 -20.50 6.64
CA ASN A 7 6.12 -21.30 5.82
C ASN A 7 7.52 -20.69 5.67
N ASP A 8 7.70 -19.42 6.02
CA ASP A 8 8.94 -18.64 5.83
C ASP A 8 9.57 -18.85 4.44
N PRO A 9 8.79 -18.75 3.34
CA PRO A 9 9.30 -19.06 1.99
C PRO A 9 10.39 -18.12 1.51
N PHE A 10 10.50 -16.93 2.11
CA PHE A 10 11.50 -15.92 1.78
C PHE A 10 12.63 -15.81 2.81
N GLY A 11 12.58 -16.61 3.88
CA GLY A 11 13.62 -16.60 4.91
C GLY A 11 13.66 -15.30 5.72
N LEU A 12 12.52 -14.70 6.01
CA LEU A 12 12.42 -13.41 6.69
C LEU A 12 12.37 -13.51 8.21
N ILE A 13 12.10 -14.68 8.77
CA ILE A 13 12.00 -14.89 10.20
C ILE A 13 13.40 -14.90 10.86
N PRO A 14 13.65 -14.15 11.95
CA PRO A 14 12.67 -13.41 12.76
C PRO A 14 12.32 -12.02 12.19
N VAL A 15 11.03 -11.72 12.13
CA VAL A 15 10.49 -10.42 11.73
C VAL A 15 9.10 -10.21 12.33
N VAL A 16 8.75 -8.99 12.71
CA VAL A 16 7.37 -8.62 12.99
C VAL A 16 6.70 -8.26 11.66
N LEU A 17 5.81 -9.12 11.20
CA LEU A 17 5.11 -8.98 9.92
C LEU A 17 4.06 -7.86 9.93
N GLY A 18 3.46 -7.62 8.78
CA GLY A 18 2.37 -6.65 8.57
C GLY A 18 2.86 -5.41 7.82
N HIS A 19 2.47 -5.29 6.55
CA HIS A 19 2.82 -4.13 5.73
C HIS A 19 1.58 -3.27 5.40
N GLU A 20 0.40 -3.73 5.75
CA GLU A 20 -0.86 -3.00 5.64
C GLU A 20 -1.31 -2.59 7.04
N GLY A 21 -1.39 -1.30 7.33
CA GLY A 21 -1.80 -0.89 8.65
C GLY A 21 -2.06 0.60 8.79
N THR A 22 -2.83 0.93 9.82
CA THR A 22 -3.09 2.31 10.25
C THR A 22 -2.95 2.40 11.76
N GLY A 23 -2.48 3.51 12.24
CA GLY A 23 -2.27 3.74 13.66
C GLY A 23 -2.42 5.20 14.07
N GLU A 24 -2.17 5.46 15.32
CA GLU A 24 -2.16 6.79 15.90
C GLU A 24 -0.76 7.20 16.32
N ILE A 25 -0.36 8.43 16.04
CA ILE A 25 0.91 8.97 16.53
C ILE A 25 0.84 9.15 18.04
N VAL A 26 1.56 8.34 18.78
CA VAL A 26 1.65 8.45 20.26
C VAL A 26 2.89 9.22 20.72
N LYS A 27 3.93 9.27 19.89
CA LYS A 27 5.16 10.01 20.18
C LYS A 27 5.83 10.45 18.89
N MET A 28 6.41 11.63 18.91
CA MET A 28 7.10 12.21 17.73
C MET A 28 8.51 12.67 18.09
N GLY A 29 9.41 12.52 17.14
CA GLY A 29 10.72 13.17 17.17
C GLY A 29 10.56 14.69 17.05
N LYS A 30 11.44 15.45 17.70
CA LYS A 30 11.40 16.93 17.74
C LYS A 30 11.44 17.62 16.37
N ASN A 31 11.99 16.96 15.38
CA ASN A 31 12.16 17.49 14.03
C ASN A 31 11.02 17.12 13.07
N VAL A 32 10.13 16.20 13.45
CA VAL A 32 8.98 15.79 12.63
C VAL A 32 7.92 16.88 12.73
N LYS A 33 7.57 17.49 11.61
CA LYS A 33 6.58 18.58 11.52
C LYS A 33 5.49 18.32 10.51
N VAL A 34 5.82 17.56 9.48
CA VAL A 34 4.94 17.23 8.37
C VAL A 34 5.08 15.75 8.00
N ASP A 35 4.08 15.23 7.32
CA ASP A 35 4.12 13.90 6.69
C ASP A 35 4.86 13.92 5.34
N THR A 36 4.85 12.79 4.64
CA THR A 36 5.48 12.64 3.31
C THR A 36 4.90 13.59 2.25
N ALA A 37 3.63 13.96 2.37
CA ALA A 37 2.96 14.90 1.47
C ALA A 37 3.09 16.38 1.88
N GLY A 38 3.77 16.67 3.00
CA GLY A 38 3.90 18.02 3.54
C GLY A 38 2.73 18.47 4.43
N LYS A 39 1.79 17.58 4.74
CA LYS A 39 0.66 17.87 5.64
C LYS A 39 1.15 17.93 7.10
N PRO A 40 0.82 18.99 7.88
CA PRO A 40 1.21 19.09 9.28
C PRO A 40 0.74 17.89 10.11
N VAL A 41 1.56 17.51 11.09
CA VAL A 41 1.29 16.38 11.96
C VAL A 41 1.54 16.69 13.43
N LYS A 42 0.78 16.02 14.29
CA LYS A 42 0.88 16.11 15.75
C LYS A 42 0.55 14.76 16.39
N VAL A 43 0.88 14.60 17.66
CA VAL A 43 0.43 13.46 18.47
C VAL A 43 -1.10 13.40 18.47
N GLY A 44 -1.64 12.20 18.29
CA GLY A 44 -3.06 11.92 18.14
C GLY A 44 -3.55 11.82 16.69
N ASP A 45 -2.75 12.26 15.70
CA ASP A 45 -3.11 12.11 14.30
C ASP A 45 -3.07 10.64 13.86
N LYS A 46 -3.98 10.30 12.95
CA LYS A 46 -4.07 8.96 12.35
C LYS A 46 -3.20 8.91 11.11
N ILE A 47 -2.48 7.81 10.98
CA ILE A 47 -1.52 7.65 9.89
C ILE A 47 -1.59 6.28 9.23
N VAL A 48 -1.08 6.23 8.01
CA VAL A 48 -0.65 5.02 7.31
C VAL A 48 0.81 5.17 6.91
N THR A 49 1.54 4.08 6.84
CA THR A 49 2.94 4.13 6.40
C THR A 49 3.04 4.11 4.88
N CYS A 50 4.06 4.78 4.35
CA CYS A 50 4.58 4.44 3.05
C CYS A 50 5.31 3.10 3.20
N MET A 51 4.79 2.06 2.55
CA MET A 51 5.29 0.71 2.70
C MET A 51 6.72 0.57 2.20
N ILE A 52 7.01 1.16 1.05
CA ILE A 52 8.32 1.10 0.40
C ILE A 52 8.98 2.47 0.52
N PHE A 53 10.18 2.51 1.06
CA PHE A 53 10.97 3.75 1.06
C PHE A 53 12.44 3.48 0.78
N LYS A 54 13.13 4.49 0.28
CA LYS A 54 14.59 4.52 0.15
C LYS A 54 15.11 5.84 0.66
N ASP A 55 16.28 5.79 1.24
CA ASP A 55 17.02 6.98 1.66
C ASP A 55 17.66 7.75 0.47
N ASP A 56 17.30 7.43 -0.76
CA ASP A 56 17.82 8.06 -1.97
C ASP A 56 16.74 8.90 -2.66
N PRO A 57 16.89 10.23 -2.70
CA PRO A 57 15.90 11.14 -3.28
C PRO A 57 15.80 11.05 -4.80
N GLU A 58 16.85 10.56 -5.45
CA GLU A 58 16.88 10.43 -6.91
C GLU A 58 16.12 9.19 -7.40
N ILE A 59 15.74 8.29 -6.47
CA ILE A 59 14.96 7.09 -6.78
C ILE A 59 13.49 7.36 -6.53
N THR A 60 12.76 7.65 -7.58
CA THR A 60 11.30 7.73 -7.54
C THR A 60 10.68 6.33 -7.52
N MET A 61 9.40 6.24 -7.13
CA MET A 61 8.62 4.99 -7.25
C MET A 61 8.62 4.41 -8.67
N PHE A 62 8.80 5.24 -9.70
CA PHE A 62 8.96 4.80 -11.08
C PHE A 62 10.31 4.13 -11.34
N ASP A 63 11.36 4.56 -10.67
CA ASP A 63 12.69 4.00 -10.83
C ASP A 63 12.85 2.67 -10.10
N LEU A 64 12.12 2.46 -9.01
CA LEU A 64 12.03 1.18 -8.32
C LEU A 64 11.54 0.05 -9.24
N ASN A 65 10.80 0.38 -10.30
CA ASN A 65 10.31 -0.58 -11.27
C ASN A 65 11.27 -0.87 -12.43
N LYS A 66 12.31 -0.08 -12.61
CA LYS A 66 13.26 -0.23 -13.72
C LYS A 66 14.53 -0.97 -13.32
N LYS A 67 14.86 -0.97 -12.05
CA LYS A 67 16.05 -1.69 -11.52
C LYS A 67 15.54 -2.81 -10.62
N ASN A 68 16.18 -3.98 -10.67
CA ASN A 68 15.96 -5.02 -9.67
C ASN A 68 16.01 -4.38 -8.29
N VAL A 69 14.88 -4.36 -7.61
CA VAL A 69 14.70 -3.65 -6.34
C VAL A 69 15.27 -4.49 -5.18
N GLY A 70 16.47 -5.01 -5.37
CA GLY A 70 17.26 -5.50 -4.26
C GLY A 70 17.62 -4.30 -3.39
N GLY A 71 16.92 -4.09 -2.28
CA GLY A 71 17.21 -3.04 -1.32
C GLY A 71 16.20 -1.91 -1.18
N ALA A 72 14.93 -2.12 -1.51
CA ALA A 72 13.86 -1.25 -1.00
C ALA A 72 13.52 -1.69 0.42
N ASP A 73 13.49 -0.76 1.34
CA ASP A 73 13.13 -1.01 2.72
C ASP A 73 11.60 -1.09 2.83
N VAL A 74 11.10 -2.18 3.41
CA VAL A 74 9.66 -2.46 3.52
C VAL A 74 9.32 -2.84 4.95
N TYR A 75 8.45 -2.05 5.59
CA TYR A 75 7.97 -2.40 6.92
C TYR A 75 7.29 -3.77 6.92
N GLY A 76 7.70 -4.63 7.85
CA GLY A 76 7.12 -5.95 8.03
C GLY A 76 7.50 -7.02 7.01
N LEU A 77 8.46 -6.73 6.13
CA LEU A 77 8.95 -7.67 5.11
C LEU A 77 10.48 -7.72 5.01
N LEU A 78 11.20 -7.12 5.93
CA LEU A 78 12.66 -7.22 6.00
C LEU A 78 13.10 -7.89 7.29
N PRO A 79 14.16 -8.73 7.25
CA PRO A 79 14.78 -9.28 8.44
C PRO A 79 15.18 -8.15 9.39
N ASP A 80 14.95 -8.38 10.68
CA ASP A 80 15.22 -7.39 11.72
C ASP A 80 16.67 -7.47 12.21
N ASP A 81 17.62 -7.29 11.30
CA ASP A 81 19.05 -7.36 11.66
C ASP A 81 19.47 -6.22 12.58
N ASP A 82 18.77 -5.14 12.59
CA ASP A 82 19.19 -3.94 13.26
C ASP A 82 18.08 -2.97 13.64
N VAL A 83 16.97 -3.40 14.10
CA VAL A 83 15.85 -2.57 14.57
C VAL A 83 15.21 -1.78 13.47
N LYS A 84 14.20 -2.30 12.76
CA LYS A 84 13.88 -1.09 12.15
C LYS A 84 12.73 -1.02 11.22
N PHE A 85 12.35 -2.14 10.69
CA PHE A 85 11.25 -2.21 9.76
C PHE A 85 10.19 -3.20 10.22
N ASN A 86 10.00 -3.25 11.56
CA ASN A 86 8.93 -4.01 12.16
C ASN A 86 7.59 -3.61 11.56
N GLY A 87 6.77 -4.62 11.29
CA GLY A 87 5.46 -4.42 10.69
C GLY A 87 4.37 -4.07 11.71
N TRP A 88 3.16 -4.02 11.19
CA TRP A 88 1.97 -3.59 11.91
C TRP A 88 1.35 -4.66 12.81
N PHE A 89 1.87 -5.89 12.83
CA PHE A 89 1.40 -6.91 13.79
C PHE A 89 2.00 -6.69 15.17
N ALA A 90 1.84 -5.46 15.67
CA ALA A 90 2.38 -4.99 16.94
C ALA A 90 1.48 -3.90 17.55
N ASP A 91 1.52 -3.74 18.87
CA ASP A 91 0.83 -2.65 19.57
C ASP A 91 1.42 -1.28 19.24
N TYR A 92 2.72 -1.25 18.95
CA TYR A 92 3.46 -0.06 18.58
C TYR A 92 4.40 -0.35 17.43
N ILE A 93 4.49 0.57 16.50
CA ILE A 93 5.45 0.54 15.39
C ILE A 93 6.33 1.80 15.46
N PHE A 94 7.62 1.61 15.23
CA PHE A 94 8.55 2.72 15.07
C PHE A 94 8.65 3.08 13.59
N ILE A 95 8.18 4.28 13.23
CA ILE A 95 8.29 4.79 11.87
C ILE A 95 9.53 5.65 11.78
N ARG A 96 10.47 5.21 10.99
CA ARG A 96 11.73 5.90 10.76
C ARG A 96 11.54 7.07 9.81
N GLY A 97 12.05 8.24 10.19
CA GLY A 97 12.22 9.34 9.24
C GLY A 97 13.39 9.03 8.30
N GLY A 98 13.15 9.03 7.01
CA GLY A 98 14.22 8.93 6.03
C GLY A 98 15.00 10.24 5.91
N LYS A 99 16.11 10.21 5.16
CA LYS A 99 16.95 11.39 4.85
C LYS A 99 16.14 12.53 4.21
N PHE A 100 15.01 12.22 3.59
CA PHE A 100 14.16 13.13 2.83
C PHE A 100 12.77 13.33 3.43
N GLY A 101 12.57 13.01 4.70
CA GLY A 101 11.32 13.25 5.41
C GLY A 101 10.74 12.00 6.08
N SER A 102 9.50 12.10 6.41
CA SER A 102 8.73 11.03 7.03
C SER A 102 8.26 10.01 5.99
N THR A 103 8.10 8.77 6.45
CA THR A 103 7.64 7.66 5.60
C THR A 103 6.19 7.30 5.91
N PHE A 104 5.36 8.31 6.15
CA PHE A 104 3.95 8.14 6.48
C PHE A 104 3.09 9.29 5.95
N PHE A 105 1.78 9.05 5.91
CA PHE A 105 0.77 10.03 5.52
C PHE A 105 -0.21 10.27 6.66
N ASN A 106 -0.57 11.53 6.91
CA ASN A 106 -1.63 11.90 7.83
C ASN A 106 -3.00 11.72 7.17
N VAL A 107 -3.76 10.77 7.68
CA VAL A 107 -5.08 10.36 7.18
C VAL A 107 -6.18 10.53 8.24
N SER A 108 -6.00 11.51 9.13
CA SER A 108 -6.93 11.76 10.25
C SER A 108 -8.34 12.14 9.81
N ASP A 109 -8.48 12.60 8.59
CA ASP A 109 -9.75 12.97 7.94
C ASP A 109 -10.53 11.79 7.36
N LEU A 110 -9.94 10.59 7.33
CA LEU A 110 -10.58 9.38 6.86
C LEU A 110 -11.10 8.52 8.04
N ASP A 111 -12.19 7.79 7.82
CA ASP A 111 -12.66 6.76 8.74
C ASP A 111 -11.71 5.53 8.74
N LEU A 112 -11.92 4.62 9.70
CA LEU A 112 -11.07 3.44 9.85
C LEU A 112 -11.11 2.52 8.63
N ASP A 113 -12.30 2.30 8.07
CA ASP A 113 -12.49 1.39 6.94
C ASP A 113 -11.78 1.91 5.69
N SER A 114 -11.84 3.22 5.47
CA SER A 114 -11.09 3.88 4.39
C SER A 114 -9.57 3.78 4.61
N ARG A 115 -9.10 3.97 5.85
CA ARG A 115 -7.67 3.94 6.16
C ARG A 115 -7.02 2.58 5.91
N ILE A 116 -7.69 1.48 6.28
CA ILE A 116 -7.17 0.12 6.09
C ILE A 116 -7.13 -0.30 4.62
N LEU A 117 -7.87 0.37 3.74
CA LEU A 117 -7.89 0.10 2.31
C LEU A 117 -6.83 0.89 1.53
N ILE A 118 -6.12 1.83 2.14
CA ILE A 118 -5.18 2.72 1.43
C ILE A 118 -4.06 1.92 0.77
N GLU A 119 -3.43 1.01 1.51
CA GLU A 119 -2.32 0.23 0.97
C GLU A 119 -2.77 -0.66 -0.21
N PRO A 120 -3.78 -1.55 -0.07
CA PRO A 120 -4.25 -2.32 -1.21
C PRO A 120 -4.77 -1.45 -2.37
N CYS A 121 -5.38 -0.30 -2.11
CA CYS A 121 -5.73 0.65 -3.17
C CYS A 121 -4.49 1.19 -3.89
N ALA A 122 -3.44 1.52 -3.17
CA ALA A 122 -2.19 2.02 -3.76
C ALA A 122 -1.56 1.01 -4.72
N VAL A 123 -1.60 -0.28 -4.37
CA VAL A 123 -1.15 -1.38 -5.25
C VAL A 123 -1.92 -1.36 -6.57
N LEU A 124 -3.25 -1.24 -6.50
CA LEU A 124 -4.09 -1.26 -7.71
C LEU A 124 -3.98 0.02 -8.53
N VAL A 125 -3.89 1.18 -7.89
CA VAL A 125 -3.62 2.45 -8.58
C VAL A 125 -2.30 2.34 -9.34
N HIS A 126 -1.26 1.83 -8.71
CA HIS A 126 0.03 1.61 -9.36
C HIS A 126 -0.07 0.65 -10.56
N ALA A 127 -0.77 -0.48 -10.41
CA ALA A 127 -0.96 -1.45 -11.49
C ALA A 127 -1.70 -0.82 -12.69
N VAL A 128 -2.77 -0.06 -12.44
CA VAL A 128 -3.54 0.61 -13.49
C VAL A 128 -2.72 1.71 -14.17
N GLU A 129 -1.98 2.52 -13.42
CA GLU A 129 -1.06 3.52 -14.00
C GLU A 129 0.02 2.85 -14.86
N ARG A 130 0.57 1.72 -14.45
CA ARG A 130 1.49 0.94 -15.28
C ARG A 130 0.84 0.48 -16.58
N ALA A 131 -0.39 -0.03 -16.54
CA ALA A 131 -1.12 -0.43 -17.73
C ALA A 131 -1.39 0.75 -18.66
N LYS A 132 -1.67 1.94 -18.13
CA LYS A 132 -1.81 3.18 -18.92
C LYS A 132 -0.51 3.59 -19.60
N THR A 133 0.62 3.56 -18.87
CA THR A 133 1.93 3.95 -19.43
C THR A 133 2.41 3.03 -20.56
N THR A 134 1.97 1.77 -20.58
CA THR A 134 2.27 0.84 -21.69
C THR A 134 1.40 1.07 -22.93
N GLY A 135 0.39 1.96 -22.83
CA GLY A 135 -0.57 2.21 -23.91
C GLY A 135 -1.61 1.10 -24.12
N ILE A 136 -1.60 0.04 -23.30
CA ILE A 136 -2.57 -1.06 -23.36
C ILE A 136 -3.94 -0.59 -22.87
N LEU A 137 -3.97 0.17 -21.77
CA LEU A 137 -5.21 0.70 -21.20
C LEU A 137 -5.53 2.08 -21.80
N LYS A 138 -6.64 2.15 -22.53
CA LYS A 138 -7.15 3.36 -23.21
C LYS A 138 -8.58 3.65 -22.74
N PHE A 139 -9.10 4.81 -23.06
CA PHE A 139 -10.45 5.27 -22.68
C PHE A 139 -11.58 4.26 -23.00
N ASN A 140 -11.50 3.56 -24.15
CA ASN A 140 -12.51 2.57 -24.55
C ASN A 140 -12.07 1.11 -24.33
N SER A 141 -11.07 0.87 -23.52
CA SER A 141 -10.59 -0.49 -23.26
C SER A 141 -11.66 -1.34 -22.62
N ARG A 142 -11.72 -2.62 -23.04
CA ARG A 142 -12.45 -3.66 -22.34
C ARG A 142 -11.47 -4.37 -21.39
N VAL A 143 -11.82 -4.42 -20.12
CA VAL A 143 -10.97 -5.00 -19.10
C VAL A 143 -11.65 -6.22 -18.50
N VAL A 144 -10.92 -7.31 -18.36
CA VAL A 144 -11.37 -8.50 -17.64
C VAL A 144 -10.64 -8.54 -16.31
N VAL A 145 -11.40 -8.58 -15.21
CA VAL A 145 -10.86 -8.78 -13.85
C VAL A 145 -11.21 -10.20 -13.42
N GLN A 146 -10.20 -11.05 -13.37
CA GLN A 146 -10.33 -12.43 -12.94
C GLN A 146 -10.04 -12.53 -11.44
N GLY A 147 -11.04 -13.00 -10.70
CA GLY A 147 -11.05 -13.06 -9.24
C GLY A 147 -11.64 -11.80 -8.61
N CYS A 148 -12.77 -11.96 -7.91
CA CYS A 148 -13.48 -10.89 -7.20
C CYS A 148 -13.28 -11.00 -5.68
N GLY A 149 -12.07 -11.33 -5.25
CA GLY A 149 -11.60 -11.17 -3.87
C GLY A 149 -11.35 -9.69 -3.54
N PRO A 150 -10.83 -9.36 -2.36
CA PRO A 150 -10.58 -7.97 -1.96
C PRO A 150 -9.83 -7.17 -3.01
N ILE A 151 -8.72 -7.70 -3.51
CA ILE A 151 -7.89 -7.06 -4.54
C ILE A 151 -8.65 -6.86 -5.85
N GLY A 152 -9.39 -7.88 -6.33
CA GLY A 152 -10.17 -7.75 -7.56
C GLY A 152 -11.30 -6.73 -7.44
N LEU A 153 -11.98 -6.67 -6.30
CA LEU A 153 -13.03 -5.67 -6.03
C LEU A 153 -12.46 -4.26 -6.01
N ILE A 154 -11.32 -4.05 -5.34
CA ILE A 154 -10.62 -2.76 -5.34
C ILE A 154 -10.18 -2.39 -6.77
N CYS A 155 -9.67 -3.36 -7.54
CA CYS A 155 -9.29 -3.13 -8.94
C CYS A 155 -10.46 -2.62 -9.77
N ILE A 156 -11.64 -3.23 -9.64
CA ILE A 156 -12.86 -2.80 -10.33
C ILE A 156 -13.23 -1.36 -9.93
N ALA A 157 -13.22 -1.05 -8.64
CA ALA A 157 -13.51 0.30 -8.13
C ALA A 157 -12.50 1.34 -8.66
N VAL A 158 -11.21 1.03 -8.65
CA VAL A 158 -10.15 1.90 -9.17
C VAL A 158 -10.34 2.14 -10.67
N LEU A 159 -10.52 1.08 -11.46
CA LEU A 159 -10.77 1.17 -12.90
C LEU A 159 -11.99 2.03 -13.20
N HIS A 160 -13.11 1.79 -12.52
CA HIS A 160 -14.34 2.55 -12.68
C HIS A 160 -14.14 4.04 -12.36
N THR A 161 -13.50 4.34 -11.22
CA THR A 161 -13.17 5.72 -10.81
C THR A 161 -12.26 6.43 -11.82
N MET A 162 -11.38 5.68 -12.48
CA MET A 162 -10.50 6.20 -13.53
C MET A 162 -11.16 6.30 -14.92
N GLY A 163 -12.46 6.04 -15.01
CA GLY A 163 -13.25 6.19 -16.23
C GLY A 163 -13.29 4.98 -17.16
N VAL A 164 -12.83 3.81 -16.70
CA VAL A 164 -12.98 2.54 -17.42
C VAL A 164 -14.30 1.90 -17.03
N HIS A 165 -15.28 1.91 -17.93
CA HIS A 165 -16.63 1.40 -17.66
C HIS A 165 -16.92 0.04 -18.31
N ASN A 166 -16.08 -0.42 -19.23
CA ASN A 166 -16.23 -1.72 -19.89
C ASN A 166 -15.46 -2.79 -19.12
N ILE A 167 -15.94 -3.14 -17.92
CA ILE A 167 -15.29 -4.11 -17.03
C ILE A 167 -16.11 -5.40 -17.03
N CYS A 168 -15.44 -6.54 -17.23
CA CYS A 168 -16.00 -7.88 -17.08
C CYS A 168 -15.35 -8.55 -15.87
N ALA A 169 -16.11 -8.76 -14.81
CA ALA A 169 -15.66 -9.49 -13.62
C ALA A 169 -15.92 -10.98 -13.75
N VAL A 170 -14.94 -11.81 -13.38
CA VAL A 170 -15.02 -13.27 -13.43
C VAL A 170 -14.64 -13.85 -12.07
N ASP A 171 -15.55 -14.62 -11.46
CA ASP A 171 -15.32 -15.35 -10.22
C ASP A 171 -16.24 -16.59 -10.15
N GLY A 172 -15.86 -17.62 -9.44
CA GLY A 172 -16.69 -18.79 -9.18
C GLY A 172 -17.71 -18.60 -8.04
N ASN A 173 -17.70 -17.45 -7.36
CA ASN A 173 -18.57 -17.16 -6.23
C ASN A 173 -19.56 -16.04 -6.57
N GLU A 174 -20.85 -16.38 -6.63
CA GLU A 174 -21.91 -15.45 -7.00
C GLU A 174 -22.00 -14.22 -6.10
N LYS A 175 -21.81 -14.39 -4.78
CA LYS A 175 -21.81 -13.24 -3.84
C LYS A 175 -20.71 -12.24 -4.15
N ARG A 176 -19.54 -12.72 -4.54
CA ARG A 176 -18.44 -11.84 -4.95
C ARG A 176 -18.75 -11.11 -6.25
N LEU A 177 -19.40 -11.77 -7.19
CA LEU A 177 -19.87 -11.12 -8.42
C LEU A 177 -20.93 -10.05 -8.16
N GLU A 178 -21.81 -10.26 -7.16
CA GLU A 178 -22.75 -9.20 -6.73
C GLU A 178 -22.02 -7.99 -6.15
N PHE A 179 -20.98 -8.19 -5.35
CA PHE A 179 -20.13 -7.09 -4.88
C PHE A 179 -19.43 -6.41 -6.05
N ALA A 180 -18.90 -7.16 -7.00
CA ALA A 180 -18.25 -6.58 -8.19
C ALA A 180 -19.18 -5.65 -8.98
N LYS A 181 -20.47 -6.05 -9.18
CA LYS A 181 -21.47 -5.18 -9.81
C LYS A 181 -21.75 -3.87 -9.05
N ARG A 182 -21.54 -3.86 -7.75
CA ARG A 182 -21.72 -2.65 -6.91
C ARG A 182 -20.50 -1.73 -6.94
N MET A 183 -19.36 -2.25 -7.31
CA MET A 183 -18.09 -1.48 -7.38
C MET A 183 -17.90 -0.77 -8.72
N GLY A 184 -18.60 -1.16 -9.76
CA GLY A 184 -18.50 -0.63 -11.12
C GLY A 184 -19.08 -1.60 -12.13
#